data_4d6ca8283e47127fed0306ea2d539213
#
_entry.id   4d6ca8283e47127fed0306ea2d539213
#
_cell.length_a   1.000
_cell.length_b   1.000
_cell.length_c   1.000
_cell.angle_alpha   90.00
_cell.angle_beta   90.00
_cell.angle_gamma   90.00
#
_symmetry.space_group_name_H-M   'P 1'
#
loop_
_entity.id
_entity.type
_entity.pdbx_description
1 polymer ?
#
loop_
_entity_poly.entity_id
_entity_poly.type
_entity_poly.pdbx_seq_one_letter_code
_entity_poly.pdbx_strand_id
1 'polypeptide(L)'
;MNTPASLALAPNPILPGFHADPSARVFGGRLYIYPSHDIAGSSYWDMVDWHVFSTDDMVHFQDHGVIFSLDDIAWAGKYAWAPDCIERNGKYYFYFPADGQIGVAVSDSPTGPFKDALGKPLIHTGEAELFCIDPCIFIDDDGQALLYFGNKDDHCAVMKLKEDMITRDGPIRVLDMPNYHEGIWMHKRRGLYYASYPSHLGKDIANLMEYSVAKSPFGPFEYKGVILDNHSRNVHGSIAEFKGRSYLFYHVAGPSPYERLVCAEPLFYNDDGTIQPMQMTLPQKSS
;
A
#
# COMPACT_ATOMS: atom_id res chain seq x y z
N MET A 1 -9.76 4.97 -34.66
CA MET A 1 -9.53 4.92 -33.23
C MET A 1 -8.24 4.15 -33.02
N ASN A 2 -7.15 4.82 -32.67
CA ASN A 2 -5.88 4.14 -32.41
C ASN A 2 -6.02 3.38 -31.08
N THR A 3 -6.02 2.07 -31.12
CA THR A 3 -5.82 1.26 -29.92
C THR A 3 -4.46 1.67 -29.33
N PRO A 4 -4.38 2.16 -28.07
CA PRO A 4 -3.08 2.47 -27.51
C PRO A 4 -2.24 1.19 -27.52
N ALA A 5 -1.00 1.29 -28.01
CA ALA A 5 -0.06 0.18 -28.01
C ALA A 5 -0.07 -0.47 -26.63
N SER A 6 -0.10 -1.83 -26.60
CA SER A 6 -0.03 -2.54 -25.32
C SER A 6 1.29 -2.16 -24.67
N LEU A 7 1.25 -1.40 -23.56
CA LEU A 7 2.43 -1.26 -22.74
C LEU A 7 2.81 -2.67 -22.30
N ALA A 8 4.00 -3.10 -22.63
CA ALA A 8 4.53 -4.34 -22.12
C ALA A 8 4.58 -4.24 -20.60
N LEU A 9 4.29 -5.33 -19.93
CA LEU A 9 4.43 -5.48 -18.48
C LEU A 9 5.54 -6.50 -18.24
N ALA A 10 6.42 -6.24 -17.25
CA ALA A 10 7.37 -7.25 -16.84
C ALA A 10 6.63 -8.54 -16.43
N PRO A 11 7.19 -9.73 -16.69
CA PRO A 11 6.61 -10.96 -16.18
C PRO A 11 6.62 -10.96 -14.65
N ASN A 12 5.57 -11.49 -14.04
CA ASN A 12 5.52 -11.67 -12.59
C ASN A 12 6.52 -12.74 -12.11
N PRO A 13 7.22 -12.55 -10.97
CA PRO A 13 7.23 -11.35 -10.14
C PRO A 13 7.99 -10.19 -10.81
N ILE A 14 7.50 -8.96 -10.60
CA ILE A 14 8.05 -7.76 -11.25
C ILE A 14 9.28 -7.19 -10.55
N LEU A 15 9.52 -7.54 -9.29
CA LEU A 15 10.67 -7.09 -8.50
C LEU A 15 11.60 -8.26 -8.14
N PRO A 16 12.90 -8.04 -8.03
CA PRO A 16 13.85 -9.04 -7.54
C PRO A 16 13.73 -9.20 -6.02
N GLY A 17 14.19 -10.35 -5.49
CA GLY A 17 14.20 -10.62 -4.05
C GLY A 17 12.83 -10.85 -3.45
N PHE A 18 12.75 -10.81 -2.13
CA PHE A 18 11.51 -11.02 -1.38
C PHE A 18 10.95 -9.70 -0.89
N HIS A 19 9.88 -9.27 -1.53
CA HIS A 19 9.19 -8.02 -1.22
C HIS A 19 7.69 -8.26 -1.23
N ALA A 20 6.96 -7.46 -0.44
CA ALA A 20 5.52 -7.59 -0.28
C ALA A 20 4.83 -6.23 -0.11
N ASP A 21 3.52 -6.25 0.04
CA ASP A 21 2.71 -5.10 0.42
C ASP A 21 3.02 -3.84 -0.44
N PRO A 22 3.05 -3.95 -1.77
CA PRO A 22 3.56 -2.89 -2.63
C PRO A 22 2.66 -1.66 -2.61
N SER A 23 3.18 -0.53 -2.10
CA SER A 23 2.58 0.79 -2.26
C SER A 23 3.15 1.45 -3.52
N ALA A 24 2.32 1.57 -4.55
CA ALA A 24 2.71 2.14 -5.84
C ALA A 24 2.23 3.59 -5.97
N ARG A 25 3.17 4.50 -6.26
CA ARG A 25 2.93 5.94 -6.39
C ARG A 25 3.57 6.49 -7.66
N VAL A 26 2.97 7.50 -8.24
CA VAL A 26 3.52 8.18 -9.43
C VAL A 26 3.92 9.59 -9.07
N PHE A 27 5.21 9.90 -9.23
CA PHE A 27 5.79 11.21 -8.99
C PHE A 27 6.54 11.66 -10.24
N GLY A 28 6.26 12.87 -10.73
CA GLY A 28 6.95 13.42 -11.91
C GLY A 28 6.83 12.56 -13.17
N GLY A 29 5.77 11.74 -13.29
CA GLY A 29 5.56 10.85 -14.43
C GLY A 29 6.30 9.50 -14.37
N ARG A 30 7.04 9.23 -13.28
CA ARG A 30 7.72 7.95 -12.98
C ARG A 30 6.97 7.23 -11.88
N LEU A 31 6.85 5.91 -11.99
CA LEU A 31 6.22 5.06 -10.99
C LEU A 31 7.27 4.59 -9.99
N TYR A 32 6.91 4.67 -8.70
CA TYR A 32 7.71 4.20 -7.56
C TYR A 32 6.90 3.15 -6.80
N ILE A 33 7.59 2.11 -6.32
CA ILE A 33 6.99 1.06 -5.47
C ILE A 33 7.77 1.03 -4.16
N TYR A 34 7.06 1.19 -3.05
CA TYR A 34 7.57 1.12 -1.68
C TYR A 34 7.02 -0.15 -1.03
N PRO A 35 7.74 -1.27 -1.08
CA PRO A 35 7.30 -2.53 -0.49
C PRO A 35 7.82 -2.73 0.92
N SER A 36 7.25 -3.71 1.63
CA SER A 36 7.94 -4.40 2.72
C SER A 36 9.11 -5.21 2.15
N HIS A 37 10.20 -5.33 2.91
CA HIS A 37 11.37 -6.12 2.52
C HIS A 37 11.46 -7.37 3.39
N ASP A 38 11.00 -8.51 2.86
CA ASP A 38 11.00 -9.78 3.56
C ASP A 38 12.42 -10.35 3.69
N ILE A 39 12.75 -10.93 4.83
CA ILE A 39 14.07 -11.52 5.10
C ILE A 39 14.10 -12.96 4.62
N ALA A 40 15.05 -13.30 3.74
CA ALA A 40 15.24 -14.65 3.25
C ALA A 40 15.50 -15.66 4.39
N GLY A 41 14.76 -16.76 4.40
CA GLY A 41 14.88 -17.82 5.42
C GLY A 41 14.21 -17.49 6.75
N SER A 42 13.55 -16.34 6.88
CA SER A 42 12.79 -16.04 8.10
C SER A 42 11.57 -16.95 8.24
N SER A 43 11.21 -17.24 9.48
CA SER A 43 10.00 -17.97 9.87
C SER A 43 8.87 -17.04 10.35
N TYR A 44 9.07 -15.72 10.25
CA TYR A 44 8.13 -14.70 10.64
C TYR A 44 8.35 -13.41 9.81
N TRP A 45 7.50 -12.43 9.95
CA TRP A 45 7.64 -11.11 9.32
C TRP A 45 8.59 -10.20 10.12
N ASP A 46 9.88 -10.56 10.11
CA ASP A 46 10.95 -9.91 10.91
C ASP A 46 11.66 -8.78 10.15
N MET A 47 10.95 -8.08 9.26
CA MET A 47 11.52 -7.03 8.42
C MET A 47 12.14 -5.91 9.25
N VAL A 48 13.27 -5.38 8.76
CA VAL A 48 14.09 -4.39 9.47
C VAL A 48 14.32 -3.08 8.70
N ASP A 49 14.00 -3.06 7.43
CA ASP A 49 14.23 -1.91 6.54
C ASP A 49 13.20 -1.84 5.41
N TRP A 50 13.27 -0.76 4.63
CA TRP A 50 12.43 -0.52 3.47
C TRP A 50 13.26 -0.13 2.26
N HIS A 51 12.88 -0.69 1.13
CA HIS A 51 13.42 -0.39 -0.20
C HIS A 51 12.49 0.51 -1.00
N VAL A 52 12.98 1.02 -2.12
CA VAL A 52 12.15 1.59 -3.18
C VAL A 52 12.64 1.13 -4.54
N PHE A 53 11.68 0.82 -5.40
CA PHE A 53 11.91 0.52 -6.81
C PHE A 53 11.22 1.58 -7.67
N SER A 54 11.73 1.82 -8.87
CA SER A 54 11.07 2.74 -9.78
C SER A 54 11.15 2.29 -11.24
N THR A 55 10.18 2.72 -12.03
CA THR A 55 10.11 2.40 -13.46
C THR A 55 9.51 3.53 -14.28
N ASP A 56 9.96 3.64 -15.53
CA ASP A 56 9.37 4.52 -16.54
C ASP A 56 8.47 3.76 -17.53
N ASP A 57 8.49 2.43 -17.55
CA ASP A 57 7.88 1.64 -18.62
C ASP A 57 7.14 0.38 -18.17
N MET A 58 7.12 0.06 -16.89
CA MET A 58 6.55 -1.17 -16.31
C MET A 58 7.28 -2.47 -16.72
N VAL A 59 8.42 -2.35 -17.36
CA VAL A 59 9.24 -3.50 -17.81
C VAL A 59 10.58 -3.54 -17.07
N HIS A 60 11.23 -2.38 -16.95
CA HIS A 60 12.53 -2.24 -16.31
C HIS A 60 12.37 -1.51 -14.99
N PHE A 61 12.60 -2.24 -13.91
CA PHE A 61 12.54 -1.70 -12.56
C PHE A 61 13.95 -1.46 -12.04
N GLN A 62 14.20 -0.22 -11.60
CA GLN A 62 15.44 0.17 -10.94
C GLN A 62 15.29 -0.03 -9.44
N ASP A 63 16.15 -0.83 -8.83
CA ASP A 63 16.30 -0.95 -7.39
C ASP A 63 17.17 0.21 -6.87
N HIS A 64 16.68 0.94 -5.86
CA HIS A 64 17.41 2.04 -5.21
C HIS A 64 17.97 1.61 -3.84
N GLY A 65 17.78 0.35 -3.45
CA GLY A 65 18.24 -0.20 -2.17
C GLY A 65 17.46 0.31 -0.96
N VAL A 66 18.07 0.22 0.20
CA VAL A 66 17.49 0.65 1.48
C VAL A 66 17.37 2.18 1.52
N ILE A 67 16.16 2.67 1.78
CA ILE A 67 15.85 4.11 1.89
C ILE A 67 15.63 4.57 3.32
N PHE A 68 15.29 3.64 4.22
CA PHE A 68 15.04 3.84 5.64
C PHE A 68 15.10 2.50 6.38
N SER A 69 15.47 2.50 7.66
CA SER A 69 15.61 1.27 8.45
C SER A 69 15.19 1.48 9.92
N LEU A 70 15.01 0.39 10.66
CA LEU A 70 14.76 0.45 12.11
C LEU A 70 15.93 1.07 12.89
N ASP A 71 17.15 1.00 12.36
CA ASP A 71 18.33 1.65 12.97
C ASP A 71 18.24 3.18 12.94
N ASP A 72 17.40 3.74 12.06
CA ASP A 72 17.14 5.18 11.96
C ASP A 72 16.04 5.66 12.92
N ILE A 73 15.43 4.74 13.70
CA ILE A 73 14.27 4.99 14.56
C ILE A 73 14.65 4.80 16.03
N ALA A 74 14.49 5.85 16.85
CA ALA A 74 14.83 5.76 18.27
C ALA A 74 13.76 5.09 19.15
N TRP A 75 12.52 4.94 18.66
CA TRP A 75 11.35 4.55 19.44
C TRP A 75 10.77 3.17 19.08
N ALA A 76 11.36 2.49 18.09
CA ALA A 76 10.94 1.15 17.67
C ALA A 76 12.14 0.33 17.22
N GLY A 77 12.06 -0.99 17.31
CA GLY A 77 13.17 -1.89 16.96
C GLY A 77 12.76 -3.14 16.20
N LYS A 78 11.50 -3.27 15.76
CA LYS A 78 11.02 -4.44 15.00
C LYS A 78 9.81 -4.10 14.13
N TYR A 79 9.50 -5.00 13.20
CA TYR A 79 8.30 -4.98 12.37
C TYR A 79 8.25 -3.79 11.42
N ALA A 80 9.29 -3.66 10.59
CA ALA A 80 9.33 -2.72 9.47
C ALA A 80 8.38 -3.18 8.35
N TRP A 81 7.06 -3.06 8.57
CA TRP A 81 6.03 -3.65 7.73
C TRP A 81 5.55 -2.69 6.64
N ALA A 82 4.37 -2.92 6.07
CA ALA A 82 3.81 -2.26 4.90
C ALA A 82 3.79 -0.72 5.01
N PRO A 83 4.58 0.00 4.18
CA PRO A 83 4.66 1.44 4.21
C PRO A 83 3.78 2.09 3.14
N ASP A 84 3.67 3.42 3.19
CA ASP A 84 3.19 4.23 2.08
C ASP A 84 3.96 5.55 1.98
N CYS A 85 4.03 6.11 0.78
CA CYS A 85 4.74 7.37 0.51
C CYS A 85 3.91 8.31 -0.34
N ILE A 86 3.98 9.61 -0.05
CA ILE A 86 3.31 10.63 -0.86
C ILE A 86 4.20 11.87 -1.02
N GLU A 87 4.04 12.58 -2.14
CA GLU A 87 4.68 13.86 -2.36
C GLU A 87 3.74 15.00 -1.97
N ARG A 88 4.28 16.04 -1.31
CA ARG A 88 3.62 17.32 -1.13
C ARG A 88 4.64 18.45 -1.06
N ASN A 89 4.45 19.47 -1.88
CA ASN A 89 5.27 20.69 -1.90
C ASN A 89 6.78 20.40 -2.09
N GLY A 90 7.12 19.43 -2.95
CA GLY A 90 8.50 19.04 -3.26
C GLY A 90 9.19 18.23 -2.20
N LYS A 91 8.45 17.75 -1.20
CA LYS A 91 8.94 16.81 -0.19
C LYS A 91 8.17 15.51 -0.25
N TYR A 92 8.82 14.42 0.19
CA TYR A 92 8.27 13.07 0.21
C TYR A 92 8.09 12.65 1.66
N TYR A 93 6.89 12.19 1.99
CA TYR A 93 6.47 11.78 3.33
C TYR A 93 6.23 10.28 3.31
N PHE A 94 7.05 9.56 4.04
CA PHE A 94 7.04 8.11 4.14
C PHE A 94 6.41 7.70 5.47
N TYR A 95 5.21 7.11 5.43
CA TYR A 95 4.52 6.60 6.60
C TYR A 95 4.83 5.13 6.73
N PHE A 96 5.26 4.73 7.91
CA PHE A 96 5.75 3.37 8.17
C PHE A 96 5.24 2.84 9.49
N PRO A 97 4.87 1.55 9.59
CA PRO A 97 4.60 0.90 10.85
C PRO A 97 5.88 0.32 11.44
N ALA A 98 6.04 0.47 12.75
CA ALA A 98 7.07 -0.19 13.53
C ALA A 98 6.56 -0.44 14.96
N ASP A 99 6.75 -1.66 15.51
CA ASP A 99 6.24 -2.04 16.84
C ASP A 99 4.73 -1.84 17.05
N GLY A 100 3.91 -1.95 15.99
CA GLY A 100 2.47 -1.70 16.06
C GLY A 100 2.11 -0.23 16.27
N GLN A 101 2.97 0.68 15.86
CA GLN A 101 2.85 2.13 15.88
C GLN A 101 3.15 2.67 14.48
N ILE A 102 2.66 3.86 14.14
CA ILE A 102 2.92 4.48 12.84
C ILE A 102 3.77 5.72 13.03
N GLY A 103 4.91 5.77 12.33
CA GLY A 103 5.77 6.93 12.20
C GLY A 103 5.63 7.63 10.86
N VAL A 104 6.32 8.76 10.74
CA VAL A 104 6.48 9.49 9.48
C VAL A 104 7.92 9.94 9.32
N ALA A 105 8.51 9.61 8.18
CA ALA A 105 9.85 10.08 7.78
C ALA A 105 9.74 11.00 6.56
N VAL A 106 10.70 11.89 6.38
CA VAL A 106 10.70 12.91 5.32
C VAL A 106 12.00 12.89 4.54
N SER A 107 11.88 13.11 3.23
CA SER A 107 13.02 13.26 2.31
C SER A 107 12.75 14.35 1.27
N ASP A 108 13.82 14.87 0.66
CA ASP A 108 13.75 15.74 -0.53
C ASP A 108 13.73 14.93 -1.84
N SER A 109 13.83 13.60 -1.76
CA SER A 109 13.83 12.68 -2.91
C SER A 109 12.88 11.51 -2.68
N PRO A 110 12.17 11.01 -3.71
CA PRO A 110 11.35 9.81 -3.61
C PRO A 110 12.17 8.54 -3.31
N THR A 111 13.47 8.59 -3.52
CA THR A 111 14.40 7.48 -3.28
C THR A 111 15.21 7.66 -1.99
N GLY A 112 14.79 8.57 -1.12
CA GLY A 112 15.48 8.83 0.14
C GLY A 112 16.82 9.59 -0.01
N PRO A 113 17.69 9.51 1.02
CA PRO A 113 17.41 8.89 2.31
C PRO A 113 16.31 9.60 3.08
N PHE A 114 15.48 8.83 3.77
CA PHE A 114 14.45 9.36 4.63
C PHE A 114 14.99 9.58 6.05
N LYS A 115 14.34 10.48 6.81
CA LYS A 115 14.67 10.76 8.22
C LYS A 115 13.39 10.81 9.02
N ASP A 116 13.38 10.16 10.19
CA ASP A 116 12.26 10.27 11.15
C ASP A 116 11.98 11.75 11.45
N ALA A 117 10.78 12.19 11.13
CA ALA A 117 10.40 13.60 11.22
C ALA A 117 10.08 14.05 12.66
N LEU A 118 9.71 13.11 13.53
CA LEU A 118 9.16 13.42 14.86
C LEU A 118 10.04 12.92 16.02
N GLY A 119 10.91 11.90 15.78
CA GLY A 119 11.63 11.19 16.84
C GLY A 119 10.72 10.42 17.80
N LYS A 120 9.46 10.20 17.41
CA LYS A 120 8.41 9.49 18.14
C LYS A 120 7.31 9.06 17.17
N PRO A 121 6.43 8.10 17.54
CA PRO A 121 5.29 7.75 16.69
C PRO A 121 4.36 8.94 16.43
N LEU A 122 3.82 8.99 15.23
CA LEU A 122 2.68 9.84 14.87
C LEU A 122 1.39 9.25 15.46
N ILE A 123 1.27 7.92 15.47
CA ILE A 123 0.14 7.17 16.04
C ILE A 123 0.71 6.09 16.97
N HIS A 124 0.25 6.10 18.22
CA HIS A 124 0.70 5.14 19.24
C HIS A 124 -0.14 3.88 19.23
N THR A 125 0.43 2.78 19.70
CA THR A 125 -0.29 1.53 19.97
C THR A 125 -1.50 1.78 20.86
N GLY A 126 -2.64 1.18 20.51
CA GLY A 126 -3.88 1.27 21.27
C GLY A 126 -4.72 2.51 21.03
N GLU A 127 -4.24 3.47 20.22
CA GLU A 127 -5.11 4.54 19.77
C GLU A 127 -6.19 3.97 18.82
N ALA A 128 -7.43 4.42 18.97
CA ALA A 128 -8.59 3.95 18.21
C ALA A 128 -8.95 2.46 18.40
N GLU A 129 -8.37 1.77 19.41
CA GLU A 129 -8.64 0.34 19.69
C GLU A 129 -8.32 -0.61 18.51
N LEU A 130 -7.35 -0.23 17.69
CA LEU A 130 -6.87 -0.97 16.52
C LEU A 130 -5.38 -1.29 16.69
N PHE A 131 -4.91 -2.33 16.00
CA PHE A 131 -3.48 -2.51 15.79
C PHE A 131 -3.02 -1.56 14.69
N CYS A 132 -2.10 -0.64 15.02
CA CYS A 132 -1.74 0.48 14.15
C CYS A 132 -0.67 0.05 13.15
N ILE A 133 -1.12 -0.47 12.01
CA ILE A 133 -0.28 -0.91 10.88
C ILE A 133 -0.88 -0.45 9.56
N ASP A 134 -0.16 -0.69 8.48
CA ASP A 134 -0.58 -0.54 7.10
C ASP A 134 -1.12 0.86 6.78
N PRO A 135 -0.33 1.92 7.00
CA PRO A 135 -0.75 3.27 6.65
C PRO A 135 -0.97 3.41 5.15
N CYS A 136 -2.05 4.10 4.77
CA CYS A 136 -2.30 4.58 3.42
C CYS A 136 -2.58 6.07 3.47
N ILE A 137 -1.73 6.86 2.86
CA ILE A 137 -1.90 8.30 2.78
C ILE A 137 -2.62 8.70 1.51
N PHE A 138 -3.64 9.52 1.65
CA PHE A 138 -4.44 10.03 0.53
C PHE A 138 -4.62 11.55 0.68
N ILE A 139 -4.36 12.31 -0.39
CA ILE A 139 -4.66 13.74 -0.47
C ILE A 139 -5.87 13.91 -1.36
N ASP A 140 -6.95 14.47 -0.79
CA ASP A 140 -8.19 14.73 -1.54
C ASP A 140 -8.08 15.98 -2.43
N ASP A 141 -9.06 16.19 -3.31
CA ASP A 141 -9.08 17.30 -4.29
C ASP A 141 -9.06 18.69 -3.64
N ASP A 142 -9.53 18.79 -2.39
CA ASP A 142 -9.46 20.02 -1.59
C ASP A 142 -8.11 20.25 -0.89
N GLY A 143 -7.16 19.33 -1.07
CA GLY A 143 -5.84 19.36 -0.46
C GLY A 143 -5.78 18.78 0.95
N GLN A 144 -6.89 18.28 1.51
CA GLN A 144 -6.88 17.62 2.81
C GLN A 144 -6.16 16.28 2.75
N ALA A 145 -5.10 16.12 3.54
CA ALA A 145 -4.41 14.84 3.71
C ALA A 145 -5.14 13.97 4.74
N LEU A 146 -5.35 12.71 4.38
CA LEU A 146 -6.04 11.69 5.15
C LEU A 146 -5.14 10.46 5.28
N LEU A 147 -4.80 10.07 6.49
CA LEU A 147 -4.03 8.87 6.78
C LEU A 147 -4.98 7.78 7.27
N TYR A 148 -5.16 6.74 6.45
CA TYR A 148 -5.91 5.54 6.78
C TYR A 148 -4.97 4.48 7.33
N PHE A 149 -5.43 3.61 8.24
CA PHE A 149 -4.60 2.57 8.84
C PHE A 149 -5.41 1.56 9.65
N GLY A 150 -4.75 0.49 10.07
CA GLY A 150 -5.20 -0.39 11.13
C GLY A 150 -5.52 -1.81 10.69
N ASN A 151 -5.53 -2.71 11.68
CA ASN A 151 -5.94 -4.10 11.57
C ASN A 151 -7.02 -4.36 12.62
N LYS A 152 -8.24 -4.53 12.16
CA LYS A 152 -9.42 -4.91 12.96
C LYS A 152 -10.56 -5.26 12.01
N ASP A 153 -11.13 -6.44 12.18
CA ASP A 153 -12.22 -6.90 11.31
C ASP A 153 -13.37 -5.89 11.24
N ASP A 154 -13.82 -5.63 10.01
CA ASP A 154 -14.89 -4.69 9.65
C ASP A 154 -14.62 -3.20 10.00
N HIS A 155 -13.41 -2.85 10.43
CA HIS A 155 -13.12 -1.49 10.85
C HIS A 155 -11.75 -1.00 10.35
N CYS A 156 -11.72 0.20 9.81
CA CYS A 156 -10.51 0.93 9.45
C CYS A 156 -10.47 2.26 10.20
N ALA A 157 -9.29 2.76 10.55
CA ALA A 157 -9.14 4.08 11.11
C ALA A 157 -8.74 5.11 10.05
N VAL A 158 -9.15 6.36 10.24
CA VAL A 158 -8.68 7.49 9.44
C VAL A 158 -8.41 8.70 10.31
N MET A 159 -7.35 9.43 9.98
CA MET A 159 -6.93 10.66 10.65
C MET A 159 -6.64 11.74 9.61
N LYS A 160 -7.09 12.97 9.90
CA LYS A 160 -6.67 14.14 9.13
C LYS A 160 -5.27 14.57 9.53
N LEU A 161 -4.51 15.02 8.55
CA LEU A 161 -3.23 15.68 8.78
C LEU A 161 -3.29 17.14 8.36
N LYS A 162 -2.50 17.99 9.03
CA LYS A 162 -2.27 19.36 8.61
C LYS A 162 -1.43 19.39 7.33
N GLU A 163 -1.29 20.57 6.78
CA GLU A 163 -0.55 20.79 5.52
C GLU A 163 0.92 20.36 5.61
N ASP A 164 1.50 20.36 6.81
CA ASP A 164 2.88 19.92 7.06
C ASP A 164 3.06 18.40 6.96
N MET A 165 1.96 17.63 6.82
CA MET A 165 1.92 16.17 6.67
C MET A 165 2.43 15.36 7.88
N ILE A 166 2.83 16.01 8.96
CA ILE A 166 3.40 15.38 10.17
C ILE A 166 2.63 15.73 11.45
N THR A 167 1.70 16.66 11.36
CA THR A 167 0.86 17.10 12.48
C THR A 167 -0.58 16.64 12.28
N ARG A 168 -1.17 16.08 13.32
CA ARG A 168 -2.58 15.68 13.33
C ARG A 168 -3.50 16.89 13.23
N ASP A 169 -4.59 16.74 12.49
CA ASP A 169 -5.66 17.74 12.37
C ASP A 169 -7.00 17.16 12.86
N GLY A 170 -7.11 17.00 14.16
CA GLY A 170 -8.28 16.46 14.84
C GLY A 170 -8.14 15.01 15.29
N PRO A 171 -9.24 14.39 15.74
CA PRO A 171 -9.26 13.05 16.29
C PRO A 171 -9.18 11.99 15.20
N ILE A 172 -8.70 10.79 15.58
CA ILE A 172 -8.84 9.57 14.79
C ILE A 172 -10.34 9.21 14.76
N ARG A 173 -10.80 8.78 13.59
CA ARG A 173 -12.15 8.24 13.39
C ARG A 173 -12.04 6.78 12.98
N VAL A 174 -12.86 5.94 13.59
CA VAL A 174 -13.05 4.55 13.15
C VAL A 174 -14.20 4.54 12.14
N LEU A 175 -13.97 3.88 11.02
CA LEU A 175 -14.91 3.73 9.91
C LEU A 175 -15.36 2.28 9.82
N ASP A 176 -16.65 2.06 9.64
CA ASP A 176 -17.18 0.76 9.25
C ASP A 176 -16.75 0.45 7.81
N MET A 177 -16.10 -0.69 7.62
CA MET A 177 -15.57 -1.14 6.33
C MET A 177 -15.93 -2.61 6.14
N PRO A 178 -16.93 -2.93 5.32
CA PRO A 178 -17.41 -4.30 5.17
C PRO A 178 -16.31 -5.29 4.80
N ASN A 179 -16.20 -6.40 5.52
CA ASN A 179 -15.22 -7.48 5.33
C ASN A 179 -13.75 -7.10 5.54
N TYR A 180 -13.45 -5.87 5.92
CA TYR A 180 -12.09 -5.40 6.11
C TYR A 180 -11.32 -6.23 7.15
N HIS A 181 -10.05 -6.46 6.88
CA HIS A 181 -9.12 -7.05 7.82
C HIS A 181 -7.93 -6.11 8.12
N GLU A 182 -7.18 -5.72 7.09
CA GLU A 182 -6.00 -4.85 7.19
C GLU A 182 -5.71 -4.20 5.82
N GLY A 183 -4.56 -3.55 5.65
CA GLY A 183 -3.97 -3.26 4.34
C GLY A 183 -4.79 -2.39 3.42
N ILE A 184 -5.41 -1.33 3.95
CA ILE A 184 -6.26 -0.44 3.14
C ILE A 184 -5.46 0.33 2.10
N TRP A 185 -6.02 0.41 0.89
CA TRP A 185 -5.58 1.33 -0.15
C TRP A 185 -6.73 2.21 -0.61
N MET A 186 -6.51 3.53 -0.60
CA MET A 186 -7.50 4.52 -1.02
C MET A 186 -7.12 5.16 -2.35
N HIS A 187 -8.07 5.22 -3.28
CA HIS A 187 -7.94 6.05 -4.48
C HIS A 187 -9.29 6.67 -4.85
N LYS A 188 -9.24 7.74 -5.67
CA LYS A 188 -10.44 8.45 -6.13
C LYS A 188 -10.57 8.33 -7.65
N ARG A 189 -11.77 8.03 -8.12
CA ARG A 189 -12.08 7.96 -9.54
C ARG A 189 -13.48 8.43 -9.82
N ARG A 190 -13.65 9.37 -10.76
CA ARG A 190 -14.96 9.93 -11.16
C ARG A 190 -15.78 10.42 -9.96
N GLY A 191 -15.12 11.03 -8.97
CA GLY A 191 -15.78 11.58 -7.78
C GLY A 191 -16.17 10.55 -6.71
N LEU A 192 -15.84 9.27 -6.89
CA LEU A 192 -16.05 8.21 -5.92
C LEU A 192 -14.73 7.78 -5.27
N TYR A 193 -14.80 7.45 -3.99
CA TYR A 193 -13.70 6.93 -3.18
C TYR A 193 -13.74 5.42 -3.16
N TYR A 194 -12.67 4.79 -3.59
CA TYR A 194 -12.49 3.33 -3.62
C TYR A 194 -11.54 2.95 -2.50
N ALA A 195 -11.97 2.07 -1.62
CA ALA A 195 -11.15 1.42 -0.62
C ALA A 195 -10.94 -0.03 -1.06
N SER A 196 -9.72 -0.45 -1.35
CA SER A 196 -9.37 -1.85 -1.58
C SER A 196 -8.55 -2.38 -0.40
N TYR A 197 -8.77 -3.62 -0.01
CA TYR A 197 -8.22 -4.20 1.21
C TYR A 197 -8.27 -5.73 1.20
N PRO A 198 -7.38 -6.41 1.96
CA PRO A 198 -7.55 -7.81 2.33
C PRO A 198 -8.81 -8.03 3.16
N SER A 199 -9.54 -9.10 2.88
CA SER A 199 -10.75 -9.44 3.61
C SER A 199 -10.51 -10.53 4.66
N HIS A 200 -11.26 -10.50 5.76
CA HIS A 200 -11.24 -11.54 6.78
C HIS A 200 -12.09 -12.78 6.43
N LEU A 201 -12.81 -12.76 5.30
CA LEU A 201 -13.71 -13.85 4.90
C LEU A 201 -13.01 -15.13 4.47
N GLY A 202 -11.71 -15.11 4.26
CA GLY A 202 -10.88 -16.28 3.96
C GLY A 202 -10.63 -17.20 5.14
N LYS A 203 -11.30 -17.03 6.27
CA LYS A 203 -11.12 -17.76 7.55
C LYS A 203 -9.75 -17.45 8.17
N ASP A 204 -8.83 -18.41 8.20
CA ASP A 204 -7.50 -18.21 8.81
C ASP A 204 -6.50 -17.54 7.86
N ILE A 205 -6.95 -17.14 6.67
CA ILE A 205 -6.13 -16.52 5.63
C ILE A 205 -6.87 -15.32 5.03
N ALA A 206 -6.16 -14.21 4.87
CA ALA A 206 -6.66 -12.98 4.28
C ALA A 206 -6.17 -12.83 2.83
N ASN A 207 -6.53 -13.80 1.97
CA ASN A 207 -6.05 -13.91 0.60
C ASN A 207 -6.96 -13.26 -0.45
N LEU A 208 -8.15 -12.81 -0.07
CA LEU A 208 -9.05 -12.11 -0.98
C LEU A 208 -8.80 -10.60 -0.87
N MET A 209 -8.44 -9.98 -1.97
CA MET A 209 -8.48 -8.53 -2.08
C MET A 209 -9.87 -8.11 -2.54
N GLU A 210 -10.57 -7.40 -1.67
CA GLU A 210 -11.91 -6.89 -1.88
C GLU A 210 -11.92 -5.38 -1.96
N TYR A 211 -13.07 -4.78 -2.30
CA TYR A 211 -13.19 -3.34 -2.30
C TYR A 211 -14.60 -2.88 -1.97
N SER A 212 -14.64 -1.69 -1.42
CA SER A 212 -15.85 -0.92 -1.15
C SER A 212 -15.73 0.48 -1.77
N VAL A 213 -16.87 1.12 -2.00
CA VAL A 213 -16.95 2.45 -2.63
C VAL A 213 -17.82 3.37 -1.80
N ALA A 214 -17.41 4.65 -1.72
CA ALA A 214 -18.16 5.69 -1.03
C ALA A 214 -18.20 7.00 -1.83
N LYS A 215 -19.14 7.90 -1.45
CA LYS A 215 -19.23 9.27 -1.96
C LYS A 215 -18.44 10.27 -1.13
N SER A 216 -17.92 9.83 0.00
CA SER A 216 -17.13 10.62 0.96
C SER A 216 -15.91 9.81 1.38
N PRO A 217 -14.76 10.45 1.66
CA PRO A 217 -13.58 9.76 2.17
C PRO A 217 -13.78 9.16 3.57
N PHE A 218 -14.88 9.52 4.24
CA PHE A 218 -15.28 9.01 5.55
C PHE A 218 -16.42 7.98 5.50
N GLY A 219 -16.76 7.50 4.30
CA GLY A 219 -17.91 6.60 4.11
C GLY A 219 -19.26 7.31 4.04
N PRO A 220 -20.37 6.57 4.22
CA PRO A 220 -20.39 5.11 4.39
C PRO A 220 -19.86 4.37 3.17
N PHE A 221 -19.09 3.31 3.40
CA PHE A 221 -18.54 2.46 2.35
C PHE A 221 -19.50 1.32 2.02
N GLU A 222 -19.79 1.16 0.74
CA GLU A 222 -20.63 0.09 0.21
C GLU A 222 -19.76 -0.98 -0.45
N TYR A 223 -19.87 -2.21 0.00
CA TYR A 223 -19.17 -3.36 -0.57
C TYR A 223 -19.51 -3.57 -2.05
N LYS A 224 -18.52 -3.84 -2.87
CA LYS A 224 -18.66 -3.99 -4.32
C LYS A 224 -18.19 -5.33 -4.86
N GLY A 225 -17.31 -6.04 -4.17
CA GLY A 225 -16.87 -7.36 -4.60
C GLY A 225 -15.40 -7.66 -4.41
N VAL A 226 -14.99 -8.79 -4.97
CA VAL A 226 -13.60 -9.28 -4.98
C VAL A 226 -12.88 -8.74 -6.20
N ILE A 227 -11.67 -8.23 -5.99
CA ILE A 227 -10.73 -7.85 -7.06
C ILE A 227 -9.89 -9.05 -7.46
N LEU A 228 -9.28 -9.72 -6.47
CA LEU A 228 -8.29 -10.77 -6.68
C LEU A 228 -8.32 -11.79 -5.53
N ASP A 229 -8.13 -13.08 -5.87
CA ASP A 229 -7.66 -14.12 -4.96
C ASP A 229 -6.20 -14.44 -5.32
N ASN A 230 -5.25 -14.15 -4.44
CA ASN A 230 -3.84 -14.40 -4.70
C ASN A 230 -3.38 -15.82 -4.30
N HIS A 231 -4.31 -16.66 -3.84
CA HIS A 231 -4.06 -18.05 -3.40
C HIS A 231 -2.92 -18.20 -2.38
N SER A 232 -2.63 -17.13 -1.63
CA SER A 232 -1.58 -17.07 -0.61
C SER A 232 -2.19 -16.93 0.79
N ARG A 233 -1.34 -16.92 1.84
CA ARG A 233 -1.80 -16.75 3.22
C ARG A 233 -2.41 -15.37 3.46
N ASN A 234 -1.83 -14.34 2.86
CA ASN A 234 -2.35 -12.97 2.89
C ASN A 234 -2.16 -12.30 1.54
N VAL A 235 -2.86 -11.21 1.34
CA VAL A 235 -2.71 -10.30 0.20
C VAL A 235 -2.64 -8.88 0.74
N HIS A 236 -1.88 -8.03 0.10
CA HIS A 236 -1.89 -6.59 0.31
C HIS A 236 -1.36 -5.94 -0.96
N GLY A 237 -1.80 -4.73 -1.25
CA GLY A 237 -1.35 -4.05 -2.46
C GLY A 237 -1.99 -2.70 -2.68
N SER A 238 -1.77 -2.15 -3.86
CA SER A 238 -2.17 -0.82 -4.23
C SER A 238 -2.69 -0.75 -5.66
N ILE A 239 -3.50 0.26 -5.94
CA ILE A 239 -3.97 0.56 -7.29
C ILE A 239 -3.40 1.90 -7.70
N ALA A 240 -2.66 1.94 -8.81
CA ALA A 240 -2.11 3.17 -9.35
C ALA A 240 -2.44 3.34 -10.83
N GLU A 241 -2.67 4.58 -11.26
CA GLU A 241 -2.74 4.94 -12.66
C GLU A 241 -1.37 5.37 -13.16
N PHE A 242 -0.87 4.72 -14.20
CA PHE A 242 0.39 5.03 -14.82
C PHE A 242 0.27 5.05 -16.34
N LYS A 243 0.68 6.14 -16.98
CA LYS A 243 0.57 6.34 -18.43
C LYS A 243 -0.82 6.07 -19.01
N GLY A 244 -1.85 6.51 -18.29
CA GLY A 244 -3.26 6.40 -18.70
C GLY A 244 -3.86 5.00 -18.56
N ARG A 245 -3.23 4.12 -17.78
CA ARG A 245 -3.72 2.78 -17.45
C ARG A 245 -3.69 2.55 -15.96
N SER A 246 -4.67 1.82 -15.47
CA SER A 246 -4.70 1.39 -14.06
C SER A 246 -4.04 0.02 -13.91
N TYR A 247 -3.31 -0.14 -12.82
CA TYR A 247 -2.65 -1.39 -12.44
C TYR A 247 -2.95 -1.71 -10.99
N LEU A 248 -3.15 -2.99 -10.70
CA LEU A 248 -3.07 -3.53 -9.35
C LEU A 248 -1.66 -4.04 -9.12
N PHE A 249 -1.04 -3.58 -8.03
CA PHE A 249 0.20 -4.13 -7.48
C PHE A 249 -0.16 -4.93 -6.24
N TYR A 250 0.35 -6.14 -6.12
CA TYR A 250 0.03 -7.05 -5.03
C TYR A 250 1.19 -8.01 -4.78
N HIS A 251 1.10 -8.87 -3.78
CA HIS A 251 2.10 -9.90 -3.59
C HIS A 251 1.48 -11.31 -3.60
N VAL A 252 2.33 -12.30 -3.84
CA VAL A 252 2.04 -13.72 -3.68
C VAL A 252 3.08 -14.36 -2.77
N ALA A 253 2.77 -15.52 -2.17
CA ALA A 253 3.76 -16.31 -1.48
C ALA A 253 4.83 -16.82 -2.46
N GLY A 254 6.09 -16.72 -2.06
CA GLY A 254 7.24 -17.33 -2.72
C GLY A 254 7.52 -18.72 -2.12
N PRO A 255 8.79 -19.03 -1.76
CA PRO A 255 9.15 -20.32 -1.15
C PRO A 255 8.46 -20.55 0.20
N SER A 256 8.15 -19.50 0.95
CA SER A 256 7.42 -19.53 2.21
C SER A 256 6.40 -18.39 2.29
N PRO A 257 5.46 -18.41 3.26
CA PRO A 257 4.54 -17.28 3.48
C PRO A 257 5.23 -15.98 3.93
N TYR A 258 6.49 -16.06 4.32
CA TYR A 258 7.31 -14.96 4.82
C TYR A 258 8.38 -14.50 3.82
N GLU A 259 8.37 -15.06 2.61
CA GLU A 259 9.25 -14.75 1.49
C GLU A 259 8.37 -14.45 0.28
N ARG A 260 7.78 -13.26 0.27
CA ARG A 260 6.73 -12.88 -0.68
C ARG A 260 7.33 -12.22 -1.94
N LEU A 261 6.57 -12.24 -3.01
CA LEU A 261 6.98 -11.77 -4.33
C LEU A 261 5.99 -10.75 -4.86
N VAL A 262 6.48 -9.58 -5.25
CA VAL A 262 5.63 -8.51 -5.80
C VAL A 262 5.25 -8.80 -7.25
N CYS A 263 3.97 -8.68 -7.53
CA CYS A 263 3.35 -8.86 -8.84
C CYS A 263 2.55 -7.61 -9.25
N ALA A 264 2.27 -7.48 -10.53
CA ALA A 264 1.38 -6.44 -11.05
C ALA A 264 0.52 -6.98 -12.19
N GLU A 265 -0.73 -6.49 -12.27
CA GLU A 265 -1.65 -6.78 -13.36
C GLU A 265 -2.34 -5.51 -13.85
N PRO A 266 -2.70 -5.43 -15.15
CA PRO A 266 -3.60 -4.38 -15.63
C PRO A 266 -4.96 -4.49 -14.94
N LEU A 267 -5.48 -3.37 -14.45
CA LEU A 267 -6.77 -3.30 -13.78
C LEU A 267 -7.78 -2.58 -14.68
N PHE A 268 -8.98 -3.13 -14.77
CA PHE A 268 -10.05 -2.60 -15.60
C PHE A 268 -11.28 -2.27 -14.78
N TYR A 269 -11.94 -1.18 -15.17
CA TYR A 269 -13.24 -0.77 -14.63
C TYR A 269 -14.34 -1.00 -15.66
N ASN A 270 -15.51 -1.40 -15.18
CA ASN A 270 -16.73 -1.41 -15.98
C ASN A 270 -17.25 0.03 -16.17
N ASP A 271 -18.24 0.20 -17.04
CA ASP A 271 -18.84 1.51 -17.32
C ASP A 271 -19.54 2.11 -16.10
N ASP A 272 -20.10 1.27 -15.24
CA ASP A 272 -20.72 1.63 -13.96
C ASP A 272 -19.70 2.00 -12.86
N GLY A 273 -18.41 1.86 -13.13
CA GLY A 273 -17.33 2.14 -12.20
C GLY A 273 -16.90 0.98 -11.33
N THR A 274 -17.56 -0.18 -11.41
CA THR A 274 -17.09 -1.37 -10.67
C THR A 274 -15.77 -1.88 -11.24
N ILE A 275 -14.93 -2.46 -10.37
CA ILE A 275 -13.65 -3.09 -10.77
C ILE A 275 -13.96 -4.49 -11.33
N GLN A 276 -13.36 -4.83 -12.46
CA GLN A 276 -13.47 -6.19 -13.01
C GLN A 276 -12.62 -7.15 -12.17
N PRO A 277 -13.17 -8.29 -11.72
CA PRO A 277 -12.38 -9.32 -11.06
C PRO A 277 -11.21 -9.77 -11.94
N MET A 278 -10.05 -9.98 -11.32
CA MET A 278 -8.81 -10.29 -12.00
C MET A 278 -8.37 -11.73 -11.75
N GLN A 279 -7.59 -12.25 -12.70
CA GLN A 279 -6.84 -13.50 -12.54
C GLN A 279 -5.35 -13.17 -12.58
N MET A 280 -4.60 -13.80 -11.66
CA MET A 280 -3.15 -13.65 -11.63
C MET A 280 -2.49 -14.25 -12.86
N THR A 281 -1.50 -13.55 -13.40
CA THR A 281 -0.50 -14.16 -14.26
C THR A 281 0.54 -14.83 -13.37
N LEU A 282 0.50 -16.15 -13.28
CA LEU A 282 1.42 -16.91 -12.43
C LEU A 282 2.86 -16.68 -12.86
N PRO A 283 3.82 -16.59 -11.90
CA PRO A 283 5.23 -16.57 -12.23
C PRO A 283 5.59 -17.78 -13.06
N GLN A 284 6.29 -17.59 -14.17
CA GLN A 284 6.80 -18.72 -14.94
C GLN A 284 7.76 -19.50 -14.03
N LYS A 285 7.46 -20.79 -13.79
CA LYS A 285 8.42 -21.67 -13.09
C LYS A 285 9.69 -21.63 -13.91
N SER A 286 10.78 -21.13 -13.32
CA SER A 286 12.12 -21.29 -13.92
C SER A 286 12.37 -22.78 -14.10
N SER A 287 12.49 -23.18 -15.36
CA SER A 287 12.84 -24.53 -15.81
C SER A 287 14.25 -24.91 -15.38
#